data_242d0e5ebad55e05d1ac76af00eefc9f
#
_entry.id   242d0e5ebad55e05d1ac76af00eefc9f
#
_cell.length_a   1.000
_cell.length_b   1.000
_cell.length_c   1.000
_cell.angle_alpha   90.00
_cell.angle_beta   90.00
_cell.angle_gamma   90.00
#
_symmetry.space_group_name_H-M   'P 1'
#
loop_
_entity.id
_entity.type
_entity.pdbx_description
1 polymer ?
#
loop_
_entity_poly.entity_id
_entity_poly.type
_entity_poly.pdbx_seq_one_letter_code
_entity_poly.pdbx_strand_id
1 'polypeptide(L)'
;VVATPIGNLEDMTARAVRVLSSVGHIACEDTRVTGRLCAHLGIARPLLRHEAHNEAASTAGIIALLERGEAVAVVSDAGTPGVSDPGSRLCAAVIAAGHPVVPIPGPSALLAALCASGLPTETFAFHGFLPKRATERATSFASLGEGTHAYFCPARDLPKVVAELASCLPSARLVIARELTKLHEQWYRGSAAELAGAMNDDSMRGEAVLMLHCTVAPLEATDEAVTEALVAALAAGARTKDAAHAVAAALGVPKRRAYALALTLTPDR
;
A
#
# COMPACT_ATOMS: atom_id res chain seq x y z
N VAL A 1 -18.18 -4.41 -10.76
CA VAL A 1 -17.05 -4.94 -9.99
C VAL A 1 -17.47 -5.01 -8.53
N VAL A 2 -17.43 -6.20 -7.92
CA VAL A 2 -17.96 -6.44 -6.57
C VAL A 2 -16.84 -6.96 -5.66
N ALA A 3 -16.55 -6.24 -4.58
CA ALA A 3 -15.60 -6.69 -3.56
C ALA A 3 -16.21 -7.83 -2.74
N THR A 4 -15.37 -8.82 -2.40
CA THR A 4 -15.72 -10.03 -1.64
C THR A 4 -14.93 -10.10 -0.32
N PRO A 5 -15.37 -10.91 0.66
CA PRO A 5 -14.67 -11.04 1.93
C PRO A 5 -13.21 -11.45 1.80
N ILE A 6 -12.35 -10.93 2.69
CA ILE A 6 -10.93 -11.25 2.76
C ILE A 6 -10.59 -12.30 3.82
N GLY A 7 -11.60 -12.78 4.56
CA GLY A 7 -11.41 -13.76 5.63
C GLY A 7 -12.64 -13.95 6.51
N ASN A 8 -13.50 -12.95 6.58
CA ASN A 8 -14.73 -13.00 7.38
C ASN A 8 -15.95 -12.76 6.47
N LEU A 9 -16.87 -13.71 6.44
CA LEU A 9 -18.08 -13.64 5.60
C LEU A 9 -19.03 -12.50 6.01
N GLU A 10 -18.95 -12.03 7.25
CA GLU A 10 -19.74 -10.90 7.76
C GLU A 10 -19.34 -9.56 7.13
N ASP A 11 -18.15 -9.49 6.52
CA ASP A 11 -17.71 -8.28 5.79
C ASP A 11 -18.42 -8.11 4.44
N MET A 12 -19.26 -9.05 4.04
CA MET A 12 -20.03 -8.93 2.81
C MET A 12 -21.10 -7.86 2.93
N THR A 13 -21.05 -6.84 2.06
CA THR A 13 -22.05 -5.76 2.14
C THR A 13 -23.42 -6.19 1.62
N ALA A 14 -24.49 -5.68 2.22
CA ALA A 14 -25.86 -5.92 1.75
C ALA A 14 -26.07 -5.53 0.28
N ARG A 15 -25.38 -4.47 -0.19
CA ARG A 15 -25.42 -4.05 -1.60
C ARG A 15 -24.74 -5.08 -2.51
N ALA A 16 -23.62 -5.65 -2.10
CA ALA A 16 -22.91 -6.68 -2.86
C ALA A 16 -23.78 -7.94 -2.99
N VAL A 17 -24.39 -8.41 -1.91
CA VAL A 17 -25.34 -9.55 -1.92
C VAL A 17 -26.49 -9.28 -2.90
N ARG A 18 -27.14 -8.11 -2.81
CA ARG A 18 -28.24 -7.74 -3.71
C ARG A 18 -27.80 -7.73 -5.18
N VAL A 19 -26.62 -7.16 -5.49
CA VAL A 19 -26.10 -7.10 -6.86
C VAL A 19 -25.79 -8.51 -7.37
N LEU A 20 -25.06 -9.32 -6.62
CA LEU A 20 -24.77 -10.70 -7.02
C LEU A 20 -26.03 -11.56 -7.23
N SER A 21 -27.08 -11.28 -6.47
CA SER A 21 -28.38 -11.95 -6.63
C SER A 21 -29.16 -11.48 -7.86
N SER A 22 -28.87 -10.29 -8.40
CA SER A 22 -29.67 -9.68 -9.48
C SER A 22 -29.05 -9.77 -10.86
N VAL A 23 -27.72 -9.97 -10.98
CA VAL A 23 -27.03 -10.08 -12.28
C VAL A 23 -27.35 -11.38 -13.00
N GLY A 24 -27.17 -11.38 -14.32
CA GLY A 24 -27.30 -12.59 -15.14
C GLY A 24 -26.18 -13.59 -14.91
N HIS A 25 -24.95 -13.11 -14.73
CA HIS A 25 -23.75 -13.94 -14.60
C HIS A 25 -22.76 -13.34 -13.60
N ILE A 26 -21.92 -14.20 -12.99
CA ILE A 26 -20.82 -13.78 -12.14
C ILE A 26 -19.50 -14.29 -12.75
N ALA A 27 -18.65 -13.37 -13.20
CA ALA A 27 -17.29 -13.65 -13.62
C ALA A 27 -16.35 -13.70 -12.41
N CYS A 28 -15.55 -14.75 -12.28
CA CYS A 28 -14.72 -15.03 -11.12
C CYS A 28 -13.42 -15.75 -11.51
N GLU A 29 -12.40 -15.63 -10.67
CA GLU A 29 -11.11 -16.29 -10.89
C GLU A 29 -11.24 -17.82 -10.67
N ASP A 30 -11.62 -18.24 -9.47
CA ASP A 30 -11.90 -19.64 -9.15
C ASP A 30 -13.40 -19.86 -8.85
N THR A 31 -14.06 -20.57 -9.76
CA THR A 31 -15.49 -20.90 -9.62
C THR A 31 -15.82 -21.72 -8.37
N ARG A 32 -14.84 -22.44 -7.80
CA ARG A 32 -15.01 -23.22 -6.56
C ARG A 32 -15.06 -22.31 -5.35
N VAL A 33 -14.20 -21.26 -5.30
CA VAL A 33 -14.17 -20.28 -4.23
C VAL A 33 -15.44 -19.44 -4.25
N THR A 34 -15.74 -18.87 -5.42
CA THR A 34 -16.96 -18.06 -5.61
C THR A 34 -18.24 -18.89 -5.42
N GLY A 35 -18.24 -20.16 -5.87
CA GLY A 35 -19.37 -21.05 -5.67
C GLY A 35 -19.69 -21.29 -4.19
N ARG A 36 -18.67 -21.46 -3.34
CA ARG A 36 -18.86 -21.58 -1.88
C ARG A 36 -19.43 -20.29 -1.27
N LEU A 37 -18.93 -19.13 -1.69
CA LEU A 37 -19.47 -17.84 -1.25
C LEU A 37 -20.94 -17.69 -1.66
N CYS A 38 -21.26 -17.95 -2.93
CA CYS A 38 -22.63 -17.90 -3.43
C CYS A 38 -23.56 -18.85 -2.70
N ALA A 39 -23.13 -20.09 -2.45
CA ALA A 39 -23.91 -21.07 -1.68
C ALA A 39 -24.20 -20.59 -0.25
N HIS A 40 -23.19 -20.00 0.43
CA HIS A 40 -23.37 -19.42 1.76
C HIS A 40 -24.39 -18.27 1.78
N LEU A 41 -24.41 -17.46 0.71
CA LEU A 41 -25.30 -16.30 0.57
C LEU A 41 -26.67 -16.64 -0.03
N GLY A 42 -26.92 -17.92 -0.37
CA GLY A 42 -28.16 -18.34 -1.04
C GLY A 42 -28.29 -17.81 -2.48
N ILE A 43 -27.18 -17.54 -3.16
CA ILE A 43 -27.15 -16.98 -4.52
C ILE A 43 -26.95 -18.13 -5.53
N ALA A 44 -27.87 -18.27 -6.48
CA ALA A 44 -27.82 -19.23 -7.57
C ALA A 44 -27.70 -18.49 -8.92
N ARG A 45 -26.48 -18.23 -9.36
CA ARG A 45 -26.18 -17.56 -10.64
C ARG A 45 -25.11 -18.34 -11.42
N PRO A 46 -25.15 -18.34 -12.77
CA PRO A 46 -24.09 -18.92 -13.58
C PRO A 46 -22.75 -18.27 -13.30
N LEU A 47 -21.70 -19.08 -13.04
CA LEU A 47 -20.35 -18.63 -12.84
C LEU A 47 -19.57 -18.73 -14.15
N LEU A 48 -18.85 -17.66 -14.50
CA LEU A 48 -17.99 -17.58 -15.67
C LEU A 48 -16.54 -17.51 -15.21
N ARG A 49 -15.70 -18.42 -15.66
CA ARG A 49 -14.28 -18.42 -15.31
C ARG A 49 -13.56 -17.28 -16.04
N HIS A 50 -12.93 -16.42 -15.28
CA HIS A 50 -12.15 -15.27 -15.77
C HIS A 50 -10.82 -15.21 -15.00
N GLU A 51 -9.79 -15.81 -15.56
CA GLU A 51 -8.45 -15.90 -14.97
C GLU A 51 -7.39 -15.42 -15.98
N ALA A 52 -6.17 -15.15 -15.50
CA ALA A 52 -5.09 -14.59 -16.32
C ALA A 52 -4.78 -15.41 -17.59
N HIS A 53 -4.97 -16.75 -17.55
CA HIS A 53 -4.66 -17.61 -18.68
C HIS A 53 -5.73 -17.59 -19.80
N ASN A 54 -6.97 -17.24 -19.48
CA ASN A 54 -8.08 -17.18 -20.44
C ASN A 54 -8.66 -15.77 -20.60
N GLU A 55 -7.99 -14.75 -20.08
CA GLU A 55 -8.50 -13.39 -19.94
C GLU A 55 -9.06 -12.82 -21.25
N ALA A 56 -8.37 -13.01 -22.39
CA ALA A 56 -8.81 -12.48 -23.68
C ALA A 56 -10.13 -13.12 -24.16
N ALA A 57 -10.23 -14.45 -24.10
CA ALA A 57 -11.43 -15.18 -24.56
C ALA A 57 -12.62 -14.93 -23.63
N SER A 58 -12.40 -14.91 -22.32
CA SER A 58 -13.46 -14.64 -21.34
C SER A 58 -13.94 -13.18 -21.42
N THR A 59 -13.03 -12.21 -21.67
CA THR A 59 -13.40 -10.81 -21.91
C THR A 59 -14.34 -10.66 -23.11
N ALA A 60 -14.02 -11.29 -24.23
CA ALA A 60 -14.90 -11.24 -25.41
C ALA A 60 -16.29 -11.84 -25.10
N GLY A 61 -16.34 -12.96 -24.37
CA GLY A 61 -17.59 -13.56 -23.93
C GLY A 61 -18.41 -12.66 -23.00
N ILE A 62 -17.76 -11.96 -22.07
CA ILE A 62 -18.42 -11.01 -21.17
C ILE A 62 -18.98 -9.82 -21.95
N ILE A 63 -18.20 -9.25 -22.88
CA ILE A 63 -18.68 -8.14 -23.73
C ILE A 63 -19.92 -8.57 -24.54
N ALA A 64 -19.91 -9.77 -25.13
CA ALA A 64 -21.07 -10.29 -25.87
C ALA A 64 -22.32 -10.45 -24.97
N LEU A 65 -22.18 -10.75 -23.68
CA LEU A 65 -23.29 -10.75 -22.71
C LEU A 65 -23.83 -9.33 -22.50
N LEU A 66 -22.92 -8.36 -22.30
CA LEU A 66 -23.28 -6.96 -22.08
C LEU A 66 -23.99 -6.36 -23.30
N GLU A 67 -23.56 -6.69 -24.53
CA GLU A 67 -24.21 -6.29 -25.79
C GLU A 67 -25.65 -6.82 -25.93
N ARG A 68 -25.95 -7.97 -25.30
CA ARG A 68 -27.31 -8.51 -25.18
C ARG A 68 -28.15 -7.86 -24.08
N GLY A 69 -27.59 -6.85 -23.39
CA GLY A 69 -28.25 -6.18 -22.28
C GLY A 69 -28.21 -6.93 -20.94
N GLU A 70 -27.38 -7.97 -20.84
CA GLU A 70 -27.22 -8.71 -19.61
C GLU A 70 -26.23 -8.00 -18.67
N ALA A 71 -26.50 -8.05 -17.37
CA ALA A 71 -25.58 -7.56 -16.36
C ALA A 71 -24.62 -8.67 -15.90
N VAL A 72 -23.33 -8.36 -15.78
CA VAL A 72 -22.29 -9.29 -15.29
C VAL A 72 -21.62 -8.68 -14.08
N ALA A 73 -21.56 -9.42 -12.95
CA ALA A 73 -20.72 -9.07 -11.81
C ALA A 73 -19.33 -9.67 -11.99
N VAL A 74 -18.29 -8.91 -11.61
CA VAL A 74 -16.92 -9.40 -11.57
C VAL A 74 -16.48 -9.45 -10.12
N VAL A 75 -15.99 -10.60 -9.66
CA VAL A 75 -15.45 -10.83 -8.32
C VAL A 75 -14.05 -11.44 -8.41
N SER A 76 -13.21 -11.19 -7.42
CA SER A 76 -11.97 -11.93 -7.16
C SER A 76 -12.18 -12.98 -6.07
N ASP A 77 -11.21 -13.84 -5.85
CA ASP A 77 -11.27 -14.87 -4.81
C ASP A 77 -11.35 -14.25 -3.41
N ALA A 78 -10.75 -13.07 -3.22
CA ALA A 78 -10.83 -12.30 -1.97
C ALA A 78 -10.58 -10.80 -2.22
N GLY A 79 -11.33 -9.93 -1.57
CA GLY A 79 -11.12 -8.49 -1.62
C GLY A 79 -11.69 -7.80 -2.85
N THR A 80 -11.02 -6.75 -3.31
CA THR A 80 -11.47 -5.88 -4.39
C THR A 80 -10.83 -6.29 -5.71
N PRO A 81 -11.62 -6.73 -6.72
CA PRO A 81 -11.10 -7.12 -8.02
C PRO A 81 -10.29 -6.02 -8.70
N GLY A 82 -9.23 -6.39 -9.43
CA GLY A 82 -8.34 -5.45 -10.12
C GLY A 82 -7.24 -4.85 -9.24
N VAL A 83 -7.22 -5.13 -7.93
CA VAL A 83 -6.17 -4.69 -7.00
C VAL A 83 -5.26 -5.88 -6.67
N SER A 84 -4.21 -6.07 -7.44
CA SER A 84 -3.34 -7.26 -7.45
C SER A 84 -4.04 -8.56 -7.86
N ASP A 85 -5.20 -8.45 -8.46
CA ASP A 85 -6.05 -9.52 -8.96
C ASP A 85 -6.42 -9.29 -10.43
N PRO A 86 -6.90 -10.31 -11.16
CA PRO A 86 -7.46 -10.14 -12.49
C PRO A 86 -8.64 -9.15 -12.49
N GLY A 87 -8.87 -8.48 -13.63
CA GLY A 87 -10.05 -7.64 -13.82
C GLY A 87 -9.78 -6.22 -14.34
N SER A 88 -8.58 -5.67 -14.15
CA SER A 88 -8.27 -4.33 -14.67
C SER A 88 -8.35 -4.24 -16.19
N ARG A 89 -7.84 -5.25 -16.91
CA ARG A 89 -7.94 -5.34 -18.38
C ARG A 89 -9.36 -5.55 -18.83
N LEU A 90 -10.13 -6.39 -18.13
CA LEU A 90 -11.55 -6.57 -18.40
C LEU A 90 -12.30 -5.24 -18.27
N CYS A 91 -12.10 -4.50 -17.17
CA CYS A 91 -12.72 -3.19 -16.99
C CYS A 91 -12.36 -2.22 -18.13
N ALA A 92 -11.09 -2.16 -18.51
CA ALA A 92 -10.64 -1.32 -19.63
C ALA A 92 -11.32 -1.71 -20.96
N ALA A 93 -11.42 -3.00 -21.25
CA ALA A 93 -12.08 -3.50 -22.48
C ALA A 93 -13.59 -3.22 -22.47
N VAL A 94 -14.26 -3.39 -21.34
CA VAL A 94 -15.71 -3.10 -21.16
C VAL A 94 -15.99 -1.62 -21.37
N ILE A 95 -15.15 -0.74 -20.80
CA ILE A 95 -15.24 0.72 -21.00
C ILE A 95 -15.02 1.09 -22.47
N ALA A 96 -14.01 0.51 -23.12
CA ALA A 96 -13.73 0.74 -24.52
C ALA A 96 -14.87 0.28 -25.45
N ALA A 97 -15.63 -0.76 -25.06
CA ALA A 97 -16.84 -1.22 -25.73
C ALA A 97 -18.07 -0.35 -25.43
N GLY A 98 -17.95 0.73 -24.66
CA GLY A 98 -19.05 1.67 -24.37
C GLY A 98 -19.98 1.23 -23.22
N HIS A 99 -19.64 0.20 -22.49
CA HIS A 99 -20.46 -0.27 -21.36
C HIS A 99 -20.05 0.36 -20.03
N PRO A 100 -20.99 0.65 -19.12
CA PRO A 100 -20.68 1.20 -17.80
C PRO A 100 -20.03 0.15 -16.88
N VAL A 101 -19.00 0.57 -16.14
CA VAL A 101 -18.41 -0.23 -15.06
C VAL A 101 -18.78 0.41 -13.73
N VAL A 102 -19.52 -0.32 -12.89
CA VAL A 102 -20.02 0.16 -11.60
C VAL A 102 -19.24 -0.51 -10.47
N PRO A 103 -18.51 0.23 -9.63
CA PRO A 103 -17.88 -0.33 -8.44
C PRO A 103 -18.90 -0.53 -7.31
N ILE A 104 -18.85 -1.68 -6.68
CA ILE A 104 -19.58 -2.00 -5.45
C ILE A 104 -18.56 -2.06 -4.33
N PRO A 105 -18.45 -1.03 -3.47
CA PRO A 105 -17.48 -0.98 -2.39
C PRO A 105 -17.63 -2.14 -1.41
N GLY A 106 -16.50 -2.56 -0.85
CA GLY A 106 -16.49 -3.63 0.13
C GLY A 106 -15.09 -3.90 0.68
N PRO A 107 -14.81 -5.12 1.15
CA PRO A 107 -13.55 -5.47 1.79
C PRO A 107 -12.33 -5.24 0.90
N SER A 108 -11.27 -4.73 1.55
CA SER A 108 -9.95 -4.55 0.94
C SER A 108 -8.90 -4.73 2.03
N ALA A 109 -8.02 -5.70 1.88
CA ALA A 109 -6.94 -5.95 2.84
C ALA A 109 -6.01 -4.74 2.97
N LEU A 110 -5.72 -4.06 1.86
CA LEU A 110 -4.92 -2.84 1.83
C LEU A 110 -5.54 -1.73 2.70
N LEU A 111 -6.81 -1.40 2.46
CA LEU A 111 -7.47 -0.31 3.18
C LEU A 111 -7.75 -0.67 4.63
N ALA A 112 -8.11 -1.94 4.91
CA ALA A 112 -8.28 -2.43 6.29
C ALA A 112 -6.96 -2.32 7.08
N ALA A 113 -5.84 -2.66 6.45
CA ALA A 113 -4.53 -2.51 7.07
C ALA A 113 -4.15 -1.05 7.28
N LEU A 114 -4.30 -0.20 6.27
CA LEU A 114 -3.92 1.22 6.32
C LEU A 114 -4.69 1.98 7.41
N CYS A 115 -6.02 1.83 7.48
CA CYS A 115 -6.83 2.58 8.45
C CYS A 115 -6.54 2.21 9.91
N ALA A 116 -6.02 1.00 10.17
CA ALA A 116 -5.67 0.53 11.51
C ALA A 116 -4.15 0.54 11.78
N SER A 117 -3.34 0.99 10.83
CA SER A 117 -1.87 0.96 10.93
C SER A 117 -1.31 1.92 11.97
N GLY A 118 -1.87 3.12 12.07
CA GLY A 118 -1.28 4.24 12.81
C GLY A 118 -0.07 4.87 12.11
N LEU A 119 0.15 4.57 10.83
CA LEU A 119 1.10 5.27 9.98
C LEU A 119 0.43 6.48 9.32
N PRO A 120 1.19 7.51 8.90
CA PRO A 120 0.66 8.57 8.05
C PRO A 120 0.06 8.01 6.76
N THR A 121 -1.15 8.43 6.41
CA THR A 121 -1.90 7.89 5.25
C THR A 121 -2.33 8.95 4.25
N GLU A 122 -1.92 10.20 4.44
CA GLU A 122 -2.20 11.31 3.53
C GLU A 122 -1.66 11.04 2.13
N THR A 123 -0.48 10.42 2.09
CA THR A 123 0.14 9.93 0.85
C THR A 123 0.67 8.53 1.09
N PHE A 124 0.23 7.58 0.29
CA PHE A 124 0.73 6.23 0.35
C PHE A 124 0.88 5.62 -1.04
N ALA A 125 1.77 4.65 -1.18
CA ALA A 125 1.97 3.87 -2.39
C ALA A 125 1.72 2.38 -2.11
N PHE A 126 0.89 1.75 -2.95
CA PHE A 126 0.70 0.31 -2.94
C PHE A 126 1.49 -0.31 -4.09
N HIS A 127 2.34 -1.27 -3.77
CA HIS A 127 3.27 -1.91 -4.71
C HIS A 127 2.83 -3.32 -5.13
N GLY A 128 1.64 -3.76 -4.71
CA GLY A 128 1.18 -5.13 -4.96
C GLY A 128 1.90 -6.17 -4.10
N PHE A 129 2.15 -7.35 -4.66
CA PHE A 129 2.90 -8.40 -3.96
C PHE A 129 4.39 -8.09 -3.90
N LEU A 130 5.00 -8.38 -2.75
CA LEU A 130 6.46 -8.31 -2.62
C LEU A 130 7.15 -9.19 -3.66
N PRO A 131 8.24 -8.70 -4.30
CA PRO A 131 9.03 -9.50 -5.23
C PRO A 131 9.57 -10.77 -4.55
N LYS A 132 9.54 -11.89 -5.28
CA LYS A 132 9.99 -13.19 -4.74
C LYS A 132 11.50 -13.24 -4.53
N ARG A 133 12.29 -12.58 -5.38
CA ARG A 133 13.75 -12.59 -5.33
C ARG A 133 14.28 -11.51 -4.39
N ALA A 134 15.24 -11.85 -3.54
CA ALA A 134 15.86 -10.90 -2.60
C ALA A 134 16.47 -9.67 -3.29
N THR A 135 17.11 -9.87 -4.45
CA THR A 135 17.70 -8.78 -5.23
C THR A 135 16.64 -7.78 -5.74
N GLU A 136 15.50 -8.28 -6.19
CA GLU A 136 14.37 -7.45 -6.64
C GLU A 136 13.75 -6.70 -5.45
N ARG A 137 13.63 -7.35 -4.28
CA ARG A 137 13.17 -6.68 -3.05
C ARG A 137 14.14 -5.58 -2.61
N ALA A 138 15.46 -5.86 -2.62
CA ALA A 138 16.45 -4.86 -2.27
C ALA A 138 16.37 -3.63 -3.19
N THR A 139 16.22 -3.83 -4.51
CA THR A 139 16.01 -2.75 -5.48
C THR A 139 14.71 -1.98 -5.17
N SER A 140 13.61 -2.70 -4.89
CA SER A 140 12.32 -2.09 -4.54
C SER A 140 12.45 -1.23 -3.28
N PHE A 141 13.09 -1.75 -2.23
CA PHE A 141 13.25 -1.01 -0.97
C PHE A 141 14.18 0.20 -1.11
N ALA A 142 15.24 0.10 -1.91
CA ALA A 142 16.14 1.21 -2.19
C ALA A 142 15.49 2.34 -3.00
N SER A 143 14.42 2.04 -3.74
CA SER A 143 13.68 3.02 -4.55
C SER A 143 12.54 3.71 -3.81
N LEU A 144 12.29 3.35 -2.53
CA LEU A 144 11.21 3.96 -1.76
C LEU A 144 11.54 5.41 -1.42
N GLY A 145 10.63 6.30 -1.76
CA GLY A 145 10.67 7.70 -1.34
C GLY A 145 10.08 7.92 0.05
N GLU A 146 9.91 9.17 0.41
CA GLU A 146 9.17 9.55 1.61
C GLU A 146 7.71 9.13 1.51
N GLY A 147 7.14 8.66 2.62
CA GLY A 147 5.73 8.28 2.71
C GLY A 147 5.50 6.87 3.19
N THR A 148 4.24 6.47 3.16
CA THR A 148 3.81 5.13 3.55
C THR A 148 3.72 4.23 2.33
N HIS A 149 4.37 3.07 2.41
CA HIS A 149 4.41 2.07 1.35
C HIS A 149 3.77 0.78 1.85
N ALA A 150 2.97 0.13 1.01
CA ALA A 150 2.27 -1.09 1.35
C ALA A 150 2.53 -2.19 0.32
N TYR A 151 2.65 -3.43 0.81
CA TYR A 151 2.85 -4.63 0.02
C TYR A 151 1.96 -5.76 0.54
N PHE A 152 1.51 -6.63 -0.35
CA PHE A 152 1.03 -7.95 0.03
C PHE A 152 2.20 -8.91 0.18
N CYS A 153 2.18 -9.71 1.24
CA CYS A 153 3.26 -10.63 1.57
C CYS A 153 2.72 -11.94 2.13
N PRO A 154 3.18 -13.10 1.64
CA PRO A 154 2.94 -14.37 2.33
C PRO A 154 3.57 -14.32 3.73
N ALA A 155 2.82 -14.71 4.76
CA ALA A 155 3.30 -14.59 6.15
C ALA A 155 4.60 -15.38 6.41
N ARG A 156 4.80 -16.50 5.73
CA ARG A 156 6.03 -17.30 5.81
C ARG A 156 7.31 -16.56 5.39
N ASP A 157 7.17 -15.49 4.57
CA ASP A 157 8.31 -14.73 4.08
C ASP A 157 8.65 -13.54 5.02
N LEU A 158 7.77 -13.22 5.97
CA LEU A 158 7.91 -12.06 6.85
C LEU A 158 9.23 -12.04 7.65
N PRO A 159 9.67 -13.13 8.34
CA PRO A 159 10.90 -13.06 9.12
C PRO A 159 12.10 -12.65 8.27
N LYS A 160 12.22 -13.23 7.08
CA LYS A 160 13.27 -12.90 6.13
C LYS A 160 13.17 -11.47 5.60
N VAL A 161 11.97 -11.05 5.23
CA VAL A 161 11.72 -9.70 4.68
C VAL A 161 12.00 -8.62 5.72
N VAL A 162 11.59 -8.83 6.97
CA VAL A 162 11.85 -7.90 8.07
C VAL A 162 13.34 -7.80 8.38
N ALA A 163 14.08 -8.91 8.33
CA ALA A 163 15.54 -8.90 8.48
C ALA A 163 16.23 -8.13 7.33
N GLU A 164 15.77 -8.29 6.09
CA GLU A 164 16.25 -7.50 4.95
C GLU A 164 15.98 -6.00 5.14
N LEU A 165 14.76 -5.63 5.59
CA LEU A 165 14.41 -4.24 5.90
C LEU A 165 15.23 -3.67 7.05
N ALA A 166 15.47 -4.45 8.10
CA ALA A 166 16.35 -4.04 9.21
C ALA A 166 17.78 -3.73 8.76
N SER A 167 18.25 -4.40 7.71
CA SER A 167 19.59 -4.18 7.16
C SER A 167 19.69 -2.93 6.28
N CYS A 168 18.62 -2.56 5.55
CA CYS A 168 18.65 -1.43 4.61
C CYS A 168 17.89 -0.19 5.11
N LEU A 169 16.87 -0.36 5.93
CA LEU A 169 16.00 0.70 6.46
C LEU A 169 15.73 0.48 7.96
N PRO A 170 16.74 0.40 8.83
CA PRO A 170 16.59 -0.02 10.23
C PRO A 170 15.64 0.85 11.05
N SER A 171 15.55 2.14 10.73
CA SER A 171 14.69 3.12 11.41
C SER A 171 13.29 3.25 10.80
N ALA A 172 13.00 2.58 9.68
CA ALA A 172 11.67 2.62 9.08
C ALA A 172 10.63 2.06 10.05
N ARG A 173 9.52 2.78 10.22
CA ARG A 173 8.40 2.30 11.03
C ARG A 173 7.63 1.25 10.23
N LEU A 174 7.62 0.02 10.74
CA LEU A 174 6.89 -1.08 10.14
C LEU A 174 5.57 -1.34 10.86
N VAL A 175 4.57 -1.69 10.07
CA VAL A 175 3.31 -2.28 10.55
C VAL A 175 2.99 -3.48 9.68
N ILE A 176 2.77 -4.61 10.31
CA ILE A 176 2.41 -5.86 9.64
C ILE A 176 1.05 -6.29 10.16
N ALA A 177 0.08 -6.37 9.26
CA ALA A 177 -1.25 -6.89 9.54
C ALA A 177 -1.38 -8.29 8.91
N ARG A 178 -1.39 -9.31 9.76
CA ARG A 178 -1.46 -10.72 9.33
C ARG A 178 -2.84 -11.26 9.57
N GLU A 179 -3.35 -12.06 8.61
CA GLU A 179 -4.62 -12.77 8.70
C GLU A 179 -5.80 -11.84 9.08
N LEU A 180 -5.84 -10.67 8.44
CA LEU A 180 -6.88 -9.66 8.65
C LEU A 180 -8.28 -10.25 8.55
N THR A 181 -9.14 -9.86 9.48
CA THR A 181 -10.54 -10.30 9.63
C THR A 181 -10.74 -11.77 10.00
N LYS A 182 -9.66 -12.57 10.05
CA LYS A 182 -9.70 -13.99 10.40
C LYS A 182 -9.54 -14.21 11.90
N LEU A 183 -9.83 -15.45 12.38
CA LEU A 183 -9.73 -15.81 13.80
C LEU A 183 -8.34 -15.53 14.43
N HIS A 184 -7.30 -15.64 13.64
CA HIS A 184 -5.91 -15.46 14.09
C HIS A 184 -5.30 -14.16 13.55
N GLU A 185 -6.10 -13.09 13.47
CA GLU A 185 -5.62 -11.76 13.12
C GLU A 185 -4.53 -11.30 14.10
N GLN A 186 -3.41 -10.85 13.56
CA GLN A 186 -2.26 -10.38 14.34
C GLN A 186 -1.68 -9.09 13.75
N TRP A 187 -1.20 -8.25 14.65
CA TRP A 187 -0.56 -6.99 14.31
C TRP A 187 0.81 -6.89 14.95
N TYR A 188 1.81 -6.55 14.14
CA TYR A 188 3.16 -6.25 14.59
C TYR A 188 3.46 -4.79 14.24
N ARG A 189 3.99 -4.04 15.20
CA ARG A 189 4.30 -2.61 15.06
C ARG A 189 5.62 -2.31 15.73
N GLY A 190 6.53 -1.59 15.04
CA GLY A 190 7.83 -1.21 15.55
C GLY A 190 8.75 -0.70 14.44
N SER A 191 9.99 -0.43 14.75
CA SER A 191 11.02 -0.24 13.74
C SER A 191 11.40 -1.57 13.09
N ALA A 192 12.00 -1.52 11.90
CA ALA A 192 12.49 -2.71 11.23
C ALA A 192 13.48 -3.50 12.10
N ALA A 193 14.35 -2.79 12.82
CA ALA A 193 15.33 -3.40 13.71
C ALA A 193 14.68 -4.12 14.90
N GLU A 194 13.68 -3.52 15.55
CA GLU A 194 12.95 -4.13 16.67
C GLU A 194 12.19 -5.37 16.23
N LEU A 195 11.47 -5.31 15.11
CA LEU A 195 10.69 -6.43 14.62
C LEU A 195 11.56 -7.58 14.12
N ALA A 196 12.74 -7.32 13.56
CA ALA A 196 13.68 -8.37 13.16
C ALA A 196 14.14 -9.21 14.37
N GLY A 197 14.31 -8.58 15.55
CA GLY A 197 14.61 -9.30 16.77
C GLY A 197 13.45 -10.13 17.34
N ALA A 198 12.21 -9.73 17.05
CA ALA A 198 11.00 -10.35 17.60
C ALA A 198 10.40 -11.43 16.68
N MET A 199 10.66 -11.39 15.36
CA MET A 199 10.06 -12.28 14.37
C MET A 199 11.00 -13.44 14.01
N ASN A 200 11.04 -14.45 14.86
CA ASN A 200 11.90 -15.64 14.69
C ASN A 200 11.11 -16.93 14.37
N ASP A 201 9.81 -16.81 14.04
CA ASP A 201 8.96 -17.97 13.81
C ASP A 201 8.85 -18.27 12.30
N ASP A 202 9.62 -19.24 11.83
CA ASP A 202 9.55 -19.76 10.44
C ASP A 202 8.25 -20.52 10.14
N SER A 203 7.40 -20.77 11.14
CA SER A 203 6.12 -21.48 11.00
C SER A 203 4.95 -20.56 10.63
N MET A 204 5.17 -19.25 10.45
CA MET A 204 4.13 -18.31 10.10
C MET A 204 3.40 -18.69 8.81
N ARG A 205 2.06 -18.78 8.90
CA ARG A 205 1.18 -19.12 7.78
C ARG A 205 0.21 -18.00 7.48
N GLY A 206 -0.37 -18.08 6.28
CA GLY A 206 -1.39 -17.15 5.82
C GLY A 206 -0.81 -15.97 5.07
N GLU A 207 -1.55 -14.89 5.04
CA GLU A 207 -1.26 -13.68 4.27
C GLU A 207 -1.13 -12.46 5.17
N ALA A 208 -0.33 -11.51 4.72
CA ALA A 208 -0.12 -10.28 5.45
C ALA A 208 -0.09 -9.06 4.52
N VAL A 209 -0.45 -7.92 5.07
CA VAL A 209 -0.13 -6.61 4.52
C VAL A 209 1.06 -6.08 5.30
N LEU A 210 2.18 -5.92 4.62
CA LEU A 210 3.38 -5.25 5.13
C LEU A 210 3.29 -3.78 4.75
N MET A 211 3.36 -2.91 5.74
CA MET A 211 3.41 -1.47 5.55
C MET A 211 4.67 -0.91 6.21
N LEU A 212 5.28 0.06 5.55
CA LEU A 212 6.42 0.77 6.11
C LEU A 212 6.29 2.26 5.81
N HIS A 213 6.67 3.08 6.78
CA HIS A 213 6.76 4.52 6.61
C HIS A 213 8.23 4.92 6.56
N CYS A 214 8.63 5.45 5.42
CA CYS A 214 9.94 6.02 5.20
C CYS A 214 9.87 7.52 5.44
N THR A 215 10.68 8.02 6.35
CA THR A 215 10.99 9.44 6.45
C THR A 215 12.30 9.68 5.71
N VAL A 216 12.32 10.58 4.76
CA VAL A 216 13.60 11.13 4.33
C VAL A 216 14.13 11.90 5.54
N ALA A 217 15.25 11.44 6.10
CA ALA A 217 15.96 12.29 7.05
C ALA A 217 16.12 13.65 6.36
N PRO A 218 15.73 14.77 6.98
CA PRO A 218 16.03 16.07 6.40
C PRO A 218 17.50 16.02 6.02
N LEU A 219 17.83 16.26 4.74
CA LEU A 219 19.21 16.48 4.36
C LEU A 219 19.68 17.59 5.28
N GLU A 220 20.46 17.22 6.32
CA GLU A 220 21.05 18.22 7.18
C GLU A 220 21.83 19.14 6.24
N ALA A 221 21.38 20.38 6.15
CA ALA A 221 22.05 21.33 5.28
C ALA A 221 23.54 21.29 5.60
N THR A 222 24.39 21.13 4.58
CA THR A 222 25.83 21.08 4.78
C THR A 222 26.33 22.37 5.41
N ASP A 223 27.49 22.37 6.04
CA ASP A 223 28.05 23.61 6.63
C ASP A 223 28.27 24.67 5.56
N GLU A 224 28.55 24.25 4.29
CA GLU A 224 28.65 25.16 3.15
C GLU A 224 27.31 25.84 2.85
N ALA A 225 26.22 25.09 2.77
CA ALA A 225 24.89 25.63 2.51
C ALA A 225 24.40 26.57 3.64
N VAL A 226 24.69 26.20 4.91
CA VAL A 226 24.40 27.05 6.07
C VAL A 226 25.23 28.33 6.02
N THR A 227 26.52 28.22 5.67
CA THR A 227 27.44 29.37 5.57
C THR A 227 27.02 30.32 4.45
N GLU A 228 26.65 29.80 3.27
CA GLU A 228 26.14 30.60 2.16
C GLU A 228 24.86 31.37 2.53
N ALA A 229 23.92 30.75 3.19
CA ALA A 229 22.69 31.38 3.67
C ALA A 229 22.97 32.44 4.74
N LEU A 230 23.94 32.20 5.64
CA LEU A 230 24.38 33.14 6.65
C LEU A 230 25.04 34.38 6.02
N VAL A 231 25.93 34.17 5.04
CA VAL A 231 26.57 35.27 4.30
C VAL A 231 25.52 36.16 3.64
N ALA A 232 24.52 35.59 2.98
CA ALA A 232 23.43 36.33 2.36
C ALA A 232 22.61 37.13 3.38
N ALA A 233 22.28 36.55 4.53
CA ALA A 233 21.50 37.19 5.58
C ALA A 233 22.29 38.34 6.24
N LEU A 234 23.59 38.16 6.48
CA LEU A 234 24.47 39.22 7.04
C LEU A 234 24.69 40.35 6.04
N ALA A 235 24.86 40.05 4.77
CA ALA A 235 24.96 41.05 3.70
C ALA A 235 23.68 41.89 3.55
N ALA A 236 22.52 41.28 3.86
CA ALA A 236 21.23 41.99 3.92
C ALA A 236 21.06 42.88 5.20
N GLY A 237 22.07 42.94 6.06
CA GLY A 237 22.07 43.81 7.25
C GLY A 237 21.52 43.16 8.52
N ALA A 238 21.26 41.82 8.52
CA ALA A 238 20.84 41.14 9.72
C ALA A 238 21.96 41.06 10.77
N ARG A 239 21.62 41.18 12.07
CA ARG A 239 22.59 40.92 13.13
C ARG A 239 22.94 39.45 13.20
N THR A 240 24.18 39.11 13.61
CA THR A 240 24.68 37.72 13.66
C THR A 240 23.71 36.74 14.35
N LYS A 241 23.13 37.15 15.48
CA LYS A 241 22.15 36.30 16.20
C LYS A 241 20.84 36.10 15.42
N ASP A 242 20.35 37.15 14.77
CA ASP A 242 19.09 37.13 14.02
C ASP A 242 19.26 36.35 12.70
N ALA A 243 20.39 36.53 12.02
CA ALA A 243 20.78 35.72 10.86
C ALA A 243 20.86 34.23 11.19
N ALA A 244 21.56 33.89 12.29
CA ALA A 244 21.67 32.51 12.74
C ALA A 244 20.31 31.89 13.07
N HIS A 245 19.40 32.62 13.72
CA HIS A 245 18.04 32.17 14.01
C HIS A 245 17.19 31.93 12.73
N ALA A 246 17.24 32.89 11.81
CA ALA A 246 16.50 32.80 10.56
C ALA A 246 16.98 31.64 9.68
N VAL A 247 18.30 31.50 9.51
CA VAL A 247 18.91 30.42 8.74
C VAL A 247 18.67 29.05 9.39
N ALA A 248 18.79 28.96 10.73
CA ALA A 248 18.48 27.73 11.44
C ALA A 248 17.04 27.27 11.21
N ALA A 249 16.08 28.20 11.22
CA ALA A 249 14.68 27.89 10.96
C ALA A 249 14.42 27.52 9.49
N ALA A 250 15.06 28.22 8.55
CA ALA A 250 14.88 27.99 7.11
C ALA A 250 15.49 26.67 6.63
N LEU A 251 16.66 26.29 7.17
CA LEU A 251 17.39 25.08 6.75
C LEU A 251 17.21 23.88 7.69
N GLY A 252 16.38 24.02 8.74
CA GLY A 252 16.11 22.93 9.68
C GLY A 252 17.32 22.47 10.51
N VAL A 253 18.34 23.34 10.66
CA VAL A 253 19.56 22.97 11.41
C VAL A 253 19.48 23.48 12.87
N PRO A 254 20.22 22.81 13.80
CA PRO A 254 20.26 23.28 15.19
C PRO A 254 20.75 24.73 15.29
N LYS A 255 20.06 25.57 16.08
CA LYS A 255 20.40 26.98 16.28
C LYS A 255 21.84 27.17 16.72
N ARG A 256 22.35 26.25 17.57
CA ARG A 256 23.73 26.28 18.04
C ARG A 256 24.75 26.12 16.91
N ARG A 257 24.46 25.26 15.93
CA ARG A 257 25.30 25.02 14.76
C ARG A 257 25.33 26.26 13.85
N ALA A 258 24.15 26.79 13.50
CA ALA A 258 24.07 28.02 12.69
C ALA A 258 24.77 29.22 13.35
N TYR A 259 24.63 29.35 14.69
CA TYR A 259 25.27 30.42 15.42
C TYR A 259 26.80 30.29 15.50
N ALA A 260 27.30 29.05 15.69
CA ALA A 260 28.75 28.79 15.66
C ALA A 260 29.37 29.18 14.31
N LEU A 261 28.71 28.81 13.19
CA LEU A 261 29.14 29.19 11.84
C LEU A 261 29.03 30.69 11.61
N ALA A 262 27.97 31.35 12.11
CA ALA A 262 27.80 32.80 11.99
C ALA A 262 28.93 33.60 12.72
N LEU A 263 29.43 33.09 13.84
CA LEU A 263 30.57 33.70 14.56
C LEU A 263 31.87 33.63 13.76
N THR A 264 32.09 32.58 12.96
CA THR A 264 33.29 32.50 12.11
C THR A 264 33.27 33.48 10.94
N LEU A 265 32.07 33.95 10.55
CA LEU A 265 31.89 34.92 9.47
C LEU A 265 31.94 36.37 9.94
N THR A 266 31.77 36.60 11.23
CA THR A 266 31.85 37.93 11.85
C THR A 266 32.94 37.93 12.91
N PRO A 267 34.23 38.04 12.53
CA PRO A 267 35.30 38.19 13.51
C PRO A 267 35.06 39.44 14.33
N ASP A 268 35.31 39.32 15.65
CA ASP A 268 35.08 40.36 16.67
C ASP A 268 35.56 41.77 16.18
N ARG A 269 34.61 42.71 16.28
CA ARG A 269 34.97 44.15 16.30
C ARG A 269 35.25 44.58 17.72
#